data_18bbe407916435ec74fee0c32aa589d8
#
_entry.id   18bbe407916435ec74fee0c32aa589d8
#
_cell.length_a   1.000
_cell.length_b   1.000
_cell.length_c   1.000
_cell.angle_alpha   90.00
_cell.angle_beta   90.00
_cell.angle_gamma   90.00
#
_symmetry.space_group_name_H-M   'P 1'
#
loop_
_entity.id
_entity.type
_entity.pdbx_description
1 polymer ?
#
loop_
_entity_poly.entity_id
_entity_poly.type
_entity_poly.pdbx_seq_one_letter_code
_entity_poly.pdbx_strand_id
1 'polypeptide(L)'
;QRAADLARVLRTLLPEDESRPAKRRKGAEVSTAGGVAKLFARHFKVDEQVTHLQENATPLAVGTPHRIQQLFERGALRTDHLQALVVDHSWTDAKMRTIFDTPETRDALVHLVSDATLRKALLRKDAPCKIILY
;
A
#
# COMPACT_ATOMS: atom_id res chain seq x y z
N GLN A 1 11.30 -5.25 -6.72
CA GLN A 1 11.23 -4.63 -8.06
C GLN A 1 9.79 -4.44 -8.51
N ARG A 2 8.91 -5.46 -8.42
CA ARG A 2 7.50 -5.40 -8.85
C ARG A 2 6.69 -4.25 -8.22
N ALA A 3 6.78 -4.05 -6.91
CA ALA A 3 6.05 -2.97 -6.24
C ALA A 3 6.44 -1.57 -6.75
N ALA A 4 7.72 -1.37 -7.11
CA ALA A 4 8.19 -0.11 -7.68
C ALA A 4 7.67 0.10 -9.11
N ASP A 5 7.57 -0.97 -9.90
CA ASP A 5 7.03 -0.92 -11.25
C ASP A 5 5.53 -0.65 -11.23
N LEU A 6 4.78 -1.30 -10.33
CA LEU A 6 3.36 -1.03 -10.10
C LEU A 6 3.13 0.43 -9.67
N ALA A 7 3.95 0.97 -8.77
CA ALA A 7 3.84 2.37 -8.35
C ALA A 7 4.02 3.34 -9.52
N ARG A 8 4.87 2.98 -10.50
CA ARG A 8 5.10 3.79 -11.69
C ARG A 8 3.89 3.76 -12.62
N VAL A 9 3.30 2.59 -12.83
CA VAL A 9 2.10 2.43 -13.66
C VAL A 9 0.90 3.13 -13.01
N LEU A 10 0.66 2.90 -11.72
CA LEU A 10 -0.47 3.50 -11.01
C LEU A 10 -0.44 5.03 -11.04
N ARG A 11 0.74 5.64 -11.11
CA ARG A 11 0.87 7.09 -11.26
C ARG A 11 0.19 7.62 -12.53
N THR A 12 0.21 6.87 -13.62
CA THR A 12 -0.40 7.30 -14.88
C THR A 12 -1.93 7.30 -14.83
N LEU A 13 -2.52 6.67 -13.80
CA LEU A 13 -3.97 6.61 -13.60
C LEU A 13 -4.49 7.77 -12.75
N LEU A 14 -3.60 8.54 -12.10
CA LEU A 14 -4.01 9.70 -11.32
C LEU A 14 -4.21 10.92 -12.21
N PRO A 15 -5.17 11.82 -11.86
CA PRO A 15 -5.30 13.13 -12.50
C PRO A 15 -3.98 13.90 -12.44
N GLU A 16 -3.71 14.74 -13.44
CA GLU A 16 -2.46 15.49 -13.54
C GLU A 16 -2.16 16.36 -12.31
N ASP A 17 -3.19 16.89 -11.64
CA ASP A 17 -3.04 17.69 -10.41
C ASP A 17 -2.54 16.86 -9.22
N GLU A 18 -2.95 15.60 -9.13
CA GLU A 18 -2.49 14.69 -8.07
C GLU A 18 -1.17 13.99 -8.43
N SER A 19 -0.77 14.01 -9.70
CA SER A 19 0.51 13.46 -10.17
C SER A 19 1.70 14.39 -9.90
N ARG A 20 1.46 15.68 -9.59
CA ARG A 20 2.52 16.64 -9.26
C ARG A 20 3.19 16.27 -7.94
N PRO A 21 4.52 16.17 -7.90
CA PRO A 21 5.24 15.98 -6.65
C PRO A 21 4.96 17.20 -5.75
N ALA A 22 4.46 16.94 -4.53
CA ALA A 22 4.40 17.97 -3.50
C ALA A 22 5.78 18.63 -3.40
N LYS A 23 5.82 19.98 -3.35
CA LYS A 23 7.08 20.76 -3.30
C LYS A 23 8.04 20.12 -2.30
N ARG A 24 9.20 19.68 -2.81
CA ARG A 24 10.29 19.09 -2.04
C ARG A 24 10.60 19.94 -0.81
N ARG A 25 10.19 19.50 0.37
CA ARG A 25 10.84 19.92 1.61
C ARG A 25 12.16 19.13 1.67
N LYS A 26 13.29 19.86 1.69
CA LYS A 26 14.63 19.29 1.87
C LYS A 26 14.63 18.45 3.16
N GLY A 27 14.80 17.13 3.06
CA GLY A 27 15.03 16.25 4.19
C GLY A 27 14.13 15.02 4.35
N ALA A 28 13.02 14.88 3.63
CA ALA A 28 12.17 13.70 3.71
C ALA A 28 12.04 13.03 2.35
N GLU A 29 12.90 12.07 2.08
CA GLU A 29 12.81 11.20 0.91
C GLU A 29 11.78 10.05 1.11
N VAL A 30 10.67 10.30 1.76
CA VAL A 30 9.54 9.35 1.68
C VAL A 30 8.85 9.62 0.36
N SER A 31 9.05 8.72 -0.56
CA SER A 31 8.69 8.89 -1.95
C SER A 31 7.18 8.75 -2.16
N THR A 32 6.47 9.84 -2.10
CA THR A 32 5.28 10.04 -2.92
C THR A 32 5.71 10.66 -4.24
N ALA A 33 6.08 9.83 -5.16
CA ALA A 33 6.22 10.30 -6.52
C ALA A 33 4.80 10.37 -7.11
N GLY A 34 4.17 11.55 -7.08
CA GLY A 34 2.90 11.80 -7.75
C GLY A 34 1.69 11.05 -7.16
N GLY A 35 1.38 11.24 -5.87
CA GLY A 35 0.14 10.72 -5.27
C GLY A 35 0.07 9.21 -4.98
N VAL A 36 1.08 8.41 -5.33
CA VAL A 36 1.16 6.98 -5.01
C VAL A 36 2.18 6.74 -3.90
N ALA A 37 1.74 6.29 -2.73
CA ALA A 37 2.65 5.93 -1.64
C ALA A 37 3.35 4.59 -1.92
N LYS A 38 4.67 4.57 -1.71
CA LYS A 38 5.51 3.39 -1.85
C LYS A 38 5.78 2.77 -0.49
N LEU A 39 5.05 1.71 -0.16
CA LEU A 39 5.05 1.07 1.15
C LEU A 39 5.88 -0.23 1.12
N PHE A 40 7.18 -0.10 0.96
CA PHE A 40 8.12 -1.22 1.02
C PHE A 40 9.40 -0.82 1.76
N ALA A 41 10.11 -1.82 2.31
CA ALA A 41 11.20 -1.61 3.25
C ALA A 41 12.48 -1.01 2.65
N ARG A 42 12.67 -1.16 1.34
CA ARG A 42 13.91 -0.74 0.68
C ARG A 42 14.03 0.79 0.72
N HIS A 43 15.01 1.30 1.43
CA HIS A 43 15.34 2.72 1.59
C HIS A 43 14.42 3.56 2.49
N PHE A 44 13.38 2.98 3.11
CA PHE A 44 12.46 3.73 3.96
C PHE A 44 12.29 3.08 5.34
N LYS A 45 12.46 3.86 6.40
CA LYS A 45 12.11 3.45 7.75
C LYS A 45 10.59 3.47 7.92
N VAL A 46 10.09 2.62 8.82
CA VAL A 46 8.65 2.55 9.09
C VAL A 46 8.14 3.88 9.62
N ASP A 47 8.87 4.50 10.55
CA ASP A 47 8.46 5.76 11.19
C ASP A 47 8.36 6.94 10.21
N GLU A 48 9.26 7.00 9.22
CA GLU A 48 9.22 7.98 8.13
C GLU A 48 7.94 7.81 7.27
N GLN A 49 7.56 6.57 7.01
CA GLN A 49 6.33 6.28 6.27
C GLN A 49 5.08 6.57 7.11
N VAL A 50 5.10 6.31 8.41
CA VAL A 50 4.00 6.68 9.32
C VAL A 50 3.77 8.18 9.28
N THR A 51 4.82 8.99 9.52
CA THR A 51 4.74 10.45 9.49
C THR A 51 4.20 10.94 8.16
N HIS A 52 4.74 10.40 7.05
CA HIS A 52 4.30 10.78 5.72
C HIS A 52 2.82 10.51 5.45
N LEU A 53 2.33 9.32 5.83
CA LEU A 53 0.92 8.94 5.65
C LEU A 53 -0.04 9.73 6.54
N GLN A 54 0.43 10.21 7.70
CA GLN A 54 -0.35 11.07 8.58
C GLN A 54 -0.45 12.51 8.07
N GLU A 55 0.61 13.02 7.44
CA GLU A 55 0.68 14.40 6.95
C GLU A 55 0.10 14.58 5.54
N ASN A 56 -0.03 13.52 4.76
CA ASN A 56 -0.42 13.61 3.35
C ASN A 56 -1.60 12.72 3.02
N ALA A 57 -2.56 13.28 2.29
CA ALA A 57 -3.60 12.48 1.67
C ALA A 57 -2.99 11.57 0.58
N THR A 58 -3.27 10.28 0.68
CA THR A 58 -2.68 9.28 -0.20
C THR A 58 -3.78 8.42 -0.81
N PRO A 59 -4.27 8.78 -2.01
CA PRO A 59 -5.36 8.05 -2.65
C PRO A 59 -4.96 6.65 -3.10
N LEU A 60 -3.69 6.45 -3.47
CA LEU A 60 -3.17 5.16 -3.89
C LEU A 60 -1.90 4.80 -3.11
N ALA A 61 -1.79 3.53 -2.76
CA ALA A 61 -0.60 2.98 -2.13
C ALA A 61 -0.25 1.62 -2.74
N VAL A 62 1.04 1.33 -2.85
CA VAL A 62 1.55 0.04 -3.28
C VAL A 62 2.67 -0.39 -2.35
N GLY A 63 2.65 -1.64 -1.92
CA GLY A 63 3.64 -2.12 -0.98
C GLY A 63 3.76 -3.64 -0.90
N THR A 64 4.65 -4.08 -0.05
CA THR A 64 4.77 -5.49 0.32
C THR A 64 3.85 -5.80 1.49
N PRO A 65 3.26 -7.01 1.58
CA PRO A 65 2.33 -7.36 2.64
C PRO A 65 2.85 -7.04 4.04
N HIS A 66 4.07 -7.44 4.34
CA HIS A 66 4.69 -7.21 5.63
C HIS A 66 4.80 -5.72 6.00
N ARG A 67 5.19 -4.85 5.04
CA ARG A 67 5.28 -3.42 5.32
C ARG A 67 3.90 -2.78 5.48
N ILE A 68 2.92 -3.18 4.67
CA ILE A 68 1.53 -2.71 4.80
C ILE A 68 0.96 -3.14 6.16
N GLN A 69 1.18 -4.38 6.60
CA GLN A 69 0.80 -4.86 7.92
C GLN A 69 1.40 -3.98 9.04
N GLN A 70 2.71 -3.75 9.03
CA GLN A 70 3.38 -2.90 10.03
C GLN A 70 2.78 -1.49 10.12
N LEU A 71 2.50 -0.87 8.98
CA LEU A 71 1.90 0.46 8.93
C LEU A 71 0.45 0.46 9.39
N PHE A 72 -0.26 -0.62 9.14
CA PHE A 72 -1.63 -0.82 9.58
C PHE A 72 -1.71 -0.98 11.11
N GLU A 73 -0.87 -1.83 11.70
CA GLU A 73 -0.74 -2.01 13.15
C GLU A 73 -0.39 -0.72 13.89
N ARG A 74 0.34 0.19 13.24
CA ARG A 74 0.67 1.52 13.76
C ARG A 74 -0.41 2.57 13.53
N GLY A 75 -1.56 2.21 12.95
CA GLY A 75 -2.66 3.12 12.66
C GLY A 75 -2.34 4.19 11.60
N ALA A 76 -1.30 3.98 10.79
CA ALA A 76 -0.89 4.93 9.76
C ALA A 76 -1.74 4.86 8.49
N LEU A 77 -2.38 3.72 8.24
CA LEU A 77 -3.25 3.50 7.08
C LEU A 77 -4.73 3.63 7.50
N ARG A 78 -5.38 4.62 6.96
CA ARG A 78 -6.81 4.87 7.20
C ARG A 78 -7.66 4.04 6.24
N THR A 79 -8.72 3.44 6.77
CA THR A 79 -9.63 2.58 6.02
C THR A 79 -11.01 3.19 5.79
N ASP A 80 -11.26 4.39 6.32
CA ASP A 80 -12.57 5.06 6.27
C ASP A 80 -13.10 5.21 4.84
N HIS A 81 -12.21 5.47 3.89
CA HIS A 81 -12.52 5.64 2.47
C HIS A 81 -11.87 4.59 1.57
N LEU A 82 -11.34 3.51 2.17
CA LEU A 82 -10.72 2.43 1.39
C LEU A 82 -11.76 1.74 0.51
N GLN A 83 -11.54 1.77 -0.79
CA GLN A 83 -12.47 1.20 -1.78
C GLN A 83 -12.04 -0.18 -2.25
N ALA A 84 -10.75 -0.42 -2.36
CA ALA A 84 -10.23 -1.69 -2.83
C ALA A 84 -8.88 -2.04 -2.23
N LEU A 85 -8.68 -3.32 -1.96
CA LEU A 85 -7.40 -3.96 -1.69
C LEU A 85 -7.09 -4.90 -2.86
N VAL A 86 -6.09 -4.57 -3.67
CA VAL A 86 -5.67 -5.40 -4.79
C VAL A 86 -4.47 -6.24 -4.38
N VAL A 87 -4.57 -7.54 -4.58
CA VAL A 87 -3.50 -8.51 -4.32
C VAL A 87 -2.98 -9.04 -5.65
N ASP A 88 -1.73 -8.71 -5.99
CA ASP A 88 -1.06 -9.23 -7.18
C ASP A 88 -0.53 -10.63 -6.89
N HIS A 89 -1.31 -11.65 -7.27
CA HIS A 89 -0.95 -13.05 -7.12
C HIS A 89 -0.41 -13.67 -8.40
N SER A 90 -0.58 -12.98 -9.53
CA SER A 90 -0.13 -13.47 -10.84
C SER A 90 1.39 -13.38 -11.00
N TRP A 91 2.04 -12.49 -10.23
CA TRP A 91 3.49 -12.34 -10.30
C TRP A 91 4.21 -13.44 -9.51
N THR A 92 5.26 -14.00 -10.13
CA THR A 92 6.15 -14.97 -9.50
C THR A 92 7.56 -14.39 -9.31
N ASP A 93 8.24 -14.82 -8.25
CA ASP A 93 9.64 -14.50 -8.01
C ASP A 93 10.57 -15.36 -8.93
N ALA A 94 11.89 -15.19 -8.76
CA ALA A 94 12.88 -15.97 -9.52
C ALA A 94 12.83 -17.50 -9.26
N LYS A 95 12.12 -17.92 -8.21
CA LYS A 95 11.86 -19.33 -7.87
C LYS A 95 10.46 -19.78 -8.26
N MET A 96 9.79 -19.03 -9.12
CA MET A 96 8.41 -19.28 -9.57
C MET A 96 7.37 -19.31 -8.42
N ARG A 97 7.63 -18.60 -7.31
CA ARG A 97 6.72 -18.53 -6.15
C ARG A 97 5.87 -17.29 -6.23
N THR A 98 4.59 -17.46 -5.97
CA THR A 98 3.62 -16.38 -5.81
C THR A 98 3.68 -15.78 -4.39
N ILE A 99 2.86 -14.77 -4.14
CA ILE A 99 2.67 -14.19 -2.80
C ILE A 99 2.16 -15.22 -1.78
N PHE A 100 1.44 -16.25 -2.22
CA PHE A 100 0.87 -17.29 -1.37
C PHE A 100 1.84 -18.44 -1.07
N ASP A 101 2.87 -18.63 -1.91
CA ASP A 101 3.85 -19.72 -1.77
C ASP A 101 4.97 -19.38 -0.78
N THR A 102 5.11 -18.12 -0.42
CA THR A 102 6.11 -17.65 0.56
C THR A 102 5.40 -17.47 1.91
N PRO A 103 5.72 -18.28 2.95
CA PRO A 103 5.02 -18.26 4.23
C PRO A 103 4.95 -16.85 4.85
N GLU A 104 6.05 -16.12 4.86
CA GLU A 104 6.12 -14.79 5.48
C GLU A 104 5.18 -13.78 4.80
N THR A 105 5.09 -13.81 3.48
CA THR A 105 4.20 -12.90 2.73
C THR A 105 2.74 -13.31 2.83
N ARG A 106 2.47 -14.61 2.79
CA ARG A 106 1.14 -15.17 2.97
C ARG A 106 0.60 -14.85 4.36
N ASP A 107 1.39 -15.11 5.41
CA ASP A 107 0.98 -14.90 6.79
C ASP A 107 0.75 -13.40 7.07
N ALA A 108 1.61 -12.51 6.57
CA ALA A 108 1.39 -11.07 6.65
C ALA A 108 0.10 -10.63 5.94
N LEU A 109 -0.22 -11.22 4.78
CA LEU A 109 -1.47 -10.92 4.09
C LEU A 109 -2.68 -11.43 4.87
N VAL A 110 -2.62 -12.65 5.42
CA VAL A 110 -3.70 -13.23 6.24
C VAL A 110 -3.93 -12.37 7.49
N HIS A 111 -2.88 -11.96 8.18
CA HIS A 111 -2.98 -11.06 9.32
C HIS A 111 -3.66 -9.74 8.92
N LEU A 112 -3.23 -9.14 7.81
CA LEU A 112 -3.80 -7.89 7.31
C LEU A 112 -5.31 -8.01 7.05
N VAL A 113 -5.76 -9.04 6.32
CA VAL A 113 -7.19 -9.20 5.99
C VAL A 113 -8.04 -9.64 7.20
N SER A 114 -7.40 -10.19 8.23
CA SER A 114 -8.05 -10.59 9.49
C SER A 114 -8.17 -9.43 10.49
N ASP A 115 -7.48 -8.31 10.25
CA ASP A 115 -7.53 -7.16 11.15
C ASP A 115 -8.94 -6.58 11.27
N ALA A 116 -9.33 -6.24 12.51
CA ALA A 116 -10.70 -5.77 12.82
C ALA A 116 -11.04 -4.47 12.07
N THR A 117 -10.08 -3.58 11.86
CA THR A 117 -10.29 -2.30 11.18
C THR A 117 -10.50 -2.50 9.68
N LEU A 118 -9.69 -3.35 9.04
CA LEU A 118 -9.89 -3.70 7.63
C LEU A 118 -11.20 -4.46 7.44
N ARG A 119 -11.54 -5.39 8.33
CA ARG A 119 -12.83 -6.11 8.29
C ARG A 119 -14.02 -5.16 8.37
N LYS A 120 -13.96 -4.09 9.17
CA LYS A 120 -15.01 -3.05 9.18
C LYS A 120 -15.16 -2.39 7.81
N ALA A 121 -14.05 -2.11 7.12
CA ALA A 121 -14.10 -1.54 5.77
C ALA A 121 -14.69 -2.51 4.75
N LEU A 122 -14.36 -3.81 4.85
CA LEU A 122 -14.90 -4.87 3.98
C LEU A 122 -16.41 -5.07 4.16
N LEU A 123 -16.91 -4.86 5.38
CA LEU A 123 -18.31 -5.12 5.75
C LEU A 123 -19.18 -3.85 5.79
N ARG A 124 -18.67 -2.71 5.32
CA ARG A 124 -19.48 -1.47 5.24
C ARG A 124 -20.69 -1.67 4.34
N LYS A 125 -21.86 -1.17 4.78
CA LYS A 125 -23.13 -1.34 4.06
C LYS A 125 -23.17 -0.49 2.79
N ASP A 126 -22.73 0.77 2.88
CA ASP A 126 -22.94 1.74 1.79
C ASP A 126 -21.83 1.69 0.72
N ALA A 127 -20.60 1.34 1.08
CA ALA A 127 -19.47 1.25 0.17
C ALA A 127 -18.44 0.25 0.69
N PRO A 128 -18.68 -1.06 0.57
CA PRO A 128 -17.75 -2.08 1.06
C PRO A 128 -16.44 -2.03 0.30
N CYS A 129 -15.33 -2.14 1.02
CA CYS A 129 -14.02 -2.34 0.41
C CYS A 129 -14.00 -3.69 -0.33
N LYS A 130 -13.51 -3.71 -1.55
CA LYS A 130 -13.39 -4.93 -2.34
C LYS A 130 -11.98 -5.51 -2.22
N ILE A 131 -11.88 -6.84 -2.08
CA ILE A 131 -10.61 -7.56 -2.27
C ILE A 131 -10.59 -8.05 -3.71
N ILE A 132 -9.56 -7.68 -4.45
CA ILE A 132 -9.38 -8.04 -5.86
C ILE A 132 -8.10 -8.85 -5.97
N LEU A 133 -8.18 -10.04 -6.53
CA LEU A 133 -7.02 -10.86 -6.90
C LEU A 133 -6.68 -10.59 -8.37
N TYR A 134 -5.44 -10.24 -8.62
CA TYR A 134 -4.93 -9.98 -9.97
C TYR A 134 -3.81 -10.95 -10.32
#